data_a5cbd817923c2e16b8479d5f2802067b
#
_entry.id   a5cbd817923c2e16b8479d5f2802067b
#
_cell.length_a   1.000
_cell.length_b   1.000
_cell.length_c   1.000
_cell.angle_alpha   90.00
_cell.angle_beta   90.00
_cell.angle_gamma   90.00
#
_symmetry.space_group_name_H-M   'P 1'
#
loop_
_entity.id
_entity.type
_entity.pdbx_description
1 polymer ?
#
loop_
_entity_poly.entity_id
_entity_poly.type
_entity_poly.pdbx_seq_one_letter_code
_entity_poly.pdbx_strand_id
1 'polypeptide(L)'
;MGLGGVAIAVPPYVIHPKTVVLGRAGGIFVLLHNVFFFLGFYADVYSLTFTLKKLLLTALFKDVENLLVPLWFLQSLFKGLVITYLVCLIPKKWMQWAVVVAMYVYGWICCEKGMHLFYSMNRDMGIVIVIFLGYELKGVTALQNKWLFWASSVLLVTAAFYVKIELAADNMGPFGMLPILTLAGAVFVRRIVAVCQRLSNTCCQLFAWMGRNSLYILVFHFTGFHLLSWAMVNLGVGNPDSLSNLIILDGINYNVWFIPYTLAGLLLPFVYLRIKAFRIK
;
A
#
# COMPACT_ATOMS: atom_id res chain seq x y z
N MET A 1 -10.59 -29.57 -29.19
CA MET A 1 -10.77 -28.90 -27.90
C MET A 1 -9.79 -27.74 -27.85
N GLY A 2 -10.30 -26.52 -28.14
CA GLY A 2 -9.47 -25.34 -28.32
C GLY A 2 -8.93 -24.82 -27.00
N LEU A 3 -7.62 -24.63 -26.94
CA LEU A 3 -6.93 -23.87 -25.90
C LEU A 3 -7.30 -22.38 -26.09
N GLY A 4 -8.40 -21.96 -25.47
CA GLY A 4 -8.73 -20.55 -25.32
C GLY A 4 -7.73 -19.92 -24.35
N GLY A 5 -6.60 -19.44 -24.84
CA GLY A 5 -5.67 -18.64 -24.11
C GLY A 5 -6.34 -17.38 -23.61
N VAL A 6 -6.68 -17.30 -22.32
CA VAL A 6 -7.07 -16.05 -21.69
C VAL A 6 -5.80 -15.19 -21.59
N ALA A 7 -5.59 -14.40 -22.64
CA ALA A 7 -4.60 -13.33 -22.59
C ALA A 7 -5.06 -12.38 -21.48
N ILE A 8 -4.33 -12.37 -20.36
CA ILE A 8 -4.40 -11.29 -19.40
C ILE A 8 -3.71 -10.11 -20.10
N ALA A 9 -4.49 -9.41 -20.93
CA ALA A 9 -4.06 -8.17 -21.53
C ALA A 9 -3.94 -7.14 -20.42
N VAL A 10 -2.78 -7.05 -19.79
CA VAL A 10 -2.40 -5.85 -19.05
C VAL A 10 -2.25 -4.76 -20.11
N PRO A 11 -3.13 -3.77 -20.15
CA PRO A 11 -3.07 -2.77 -21.21
C PRO A 11 -1.69 -2.09 -21.14
N PRO A 12 -0.92 -2.01 -22.22
CA PRO A 12 0.45 -1.49 -22.22
C PRO A 12 0.56 -0.04 -21.75
N TYR A 13 -0.54 0.72 -21.76
CA TYR A 13 -0.57 2.11 -21.30
C TYR A 13 -0.72 2.26 -19.76
N VAL A 14 -0.91 1.17 -18.99
CA VAL A 14 -1.06 1.25 -17.52
C VAL A 14 0.30 1.34 -16.82
N ILE A 15 1.37 0.86 -17.43
CA ILE A 15 2.69 0.80 -16.80
C ILE A 15 3.47 2.12 -17.02
N HIS A 16 3.46 2.68 -18.22
CA HIS A 16 4.34 3.78 -18.61
C HIS A 16 4.12 5.11 -17.85
N PRO A 17 2.92 5.65 -17.67
CA PRO A 17 2.76 6.93 -16.98
C PRO A 17 2.90 6.81 -15.46
N LYS A 18 2.64 5.64 -14.87
CA LYS A 18 2.67 5.44 -13.41
C LYS A 18 4.09 5.25 -12.87
N THR A 19 4.96 4.56 -13.58
CA THR A 19 6.39 4.43 -13.21
C THR A 19 7.13 5.76 -13.31
N VAL A 20 6.79 6.59 -14.30
CA VAL A 20 7.34 7.94 -14.44
C VAL A 20 6.91 8.85 -13.28
N VAL A 21 5.66 8.74 -12.82
CA VAL A 21 5.18 9.51 -11.65
C VAL A 21 5.94 9.12 -10.38
N LEU A 22 6.21 7.83 -10.19
CA LEU A 22 6.93 7.32 -9.03
C LEU A 22 8.39 7.76 -8.99
N GLY A 23 9.12 7.60 -10.10
CA GLY A 23 10.51 8.03 -10.18
C GLY A 23 10.66 9.54 -10.00
N ARG A 24 9.74 10.34 -10.59
CA ARG A 24 9.70 11.79 -10.38
C ARG A 24 9.37 12.17 -8.94
N ALA A 25 8.39 11.54 -8.32
CA ALA A 25 8.06 11.79 -6.92
C ALA A 25 9.27 11.47 -6.02
N GLY A 26 9.89 10.30 -6.16
CA GLY A 26 11.08 9.92 -5.41
C GLY A 26 12.21 10.94 -5.53
N GLY A 27 12.56 11.33 -6.75
CA GLY A 27 13.58 12.33 -6.99
C GLY A 27 13.25 13.71 -6.39
N ILE A 28 12.01 14.17 -6.51
CA ILE A 28 11.57 15.45 -5.92
C ILE A 28 11.69 15.41 -4.39
N PHE A 29 11.25 14.34 -3.72
CA PHE A 29 11.34 14.25 -2.27
C PHE A 29 12.79 14.19 -1.78
N VAL A 30 13.69 13.49 -2.47
CA VAL A 30 15.13 13.50 -2.16
C VAL A 30 15.72 14.91 -2.32
N LEU A 31 15.37 15.65 -3.36
CA LEU A 31 15.83 17.02 -3.57
C LEU A 31 15.26 18.00 -2.53
N LEU A 32 14.03 17.76 -2.08
CA LEU A 32 13.38 18.59 -1.06
C LEU A 32 13.73 18.16 0.38
N HIS A 33 14.54 17.13 0.58
CA HIS A 33 14.87 16.61 1.91
C HIS A 33 15.38 17.71 2.85
N ASN A 34 16.36 18.49 2.42
CA ASN A 34 16.93 19.56 3.24
C ASN A 34 15.92 20.70 3.51
N VAL A 35 14.95 20.93 2.61
CA VAL A 35 13.84 21.87 2.89
C VAL A 35 12.94 21.30 3.99
N PHE A 36 12.63 20.03 3.93
CA PHE A 36 11.82 19.35 4.94
C PHE A 36 12.57 19.25 6.28
N PHE A 37 13.91 19.17 6.29
CA PHE A 37 14.70 19.28 7.50
C PHE A 37 14.49 20.65 8.19
N PHE A 38 14.54 21.75 7.45
CA PHE A 38 14.29 23.09 8.02
C PHE A 38 12.87 23.27 8.54
N LEU A 39 11.91 22.47 8.06
CA LEU A 39 10.54 22.43 8.58
C LEU A 39 10.38 21.49 9.78
N GLY A 40 11.47 20.83 10.22
CA GLY A 40 11.45 19.89 11.34
C GLY A 40 10.92 18.50 10.99
N PHE A 41 10.82 18.15 9.71
CA PHE A 41 10.30 16.85 9.25
C PHE A 41 11.33 15.74 9.26
N TYR A 42 12.62 16.09 9.30
CA TYR A 42 13.73 15.17 9.34
C TYR A 42 14.74 15.58 10.42
N ALA A 43 15.46 14.61 10.97
CA ALA A 43 16.49 14.84 11.98
C ALA A 43 17.84 15.24 11.35
N ASP A 44 18.11 14.85 10.11
CA ASP A 44 19.41 14.97 9.47
C ASP A 44 19.37 15.79 8.16
N VAL A 45 20.49 16.45 7.86
CA VAL A 45 20.73 17.17 6.60
C VAL A 45 21.48 16.27 5.62
N TYR A 46 21.05 16.21 4.36
CA TYR A 46 21.80 15.52 3.33
C TYR A 46 22.91 16.39 2.75
N SER A 47 24.14 15.88 2.77
CA SER A 47 25.22 16.42 1.95
C SER A 47 24.95 16.20 0.45
N LEU A 48 25.58 16.98 -0.41
CA LEU A 48 25.43 16.83 -1.88
C LEU A 48 25.75 15.40 -2.33
N THR A 49 26.85 14.85 -1.84
CA THR A 49 27.28 13.48 -2.18
C THR A 49 26.24 12.44 -1.74
N PHE A 50 25.69 12.60 -0.54
CA PHE A 50 24.65 11.70 -0.02
C PHE A 50 23.35 11.84 -0.81
N THR A 51 22.95 13.07 -1.19
CA THR A 51 21.78 13.33 -2.04
C THR A 51 21.90 12.61 -3.39
N LEU A 52 23.06 12.69 -4.06
CA LEU A 52 23.28 11.99 -5.33
C LEU A 52 23.23 10.48 -5.17
N LYS A 53 23.85 9.94 -4.11
CA LYS A 53 23.76 8.51 -3.77
C LYS A 53 22.31 8.09 -3.53
N LYS A 54 21.55 8.87 -2.75
CA LYS A 54 20.14 8.60 -2.42
C LYS A 54 19.26 8.64 -3.68
N LEU A 55 19.49 9.60 -4.59
CA LEU A 55 18.80 9.66 -5.88
C LEU A 55 19.01 8.37 -6.69
N LEU A 56 20.26 7.89 -6.76
CA LEU A 56 20.58 6.66 -7.46
C LEU A 56 19.88 5.45 -6.80
N LEU A 57 19.93 5.34 -5.47
CA LEU A 57 19.29 4.25 -4.73
C LEU A 57 17.77 4.28 -4.89
N THR A 58 17.16 5.48 -4.90
CA THR A 58 15.73 5.66 -5.14
C THR A 58 15.35 5.28 -6.57
N ALA A 59 16.16 5.65 -7.57
CA ALA A 59 15.94 5.24 -8.96
C ALA A 59 16.04 3.71 -9.16
N LEU A 60 16.88 3.06 -8.37
CA LEU A 60 17.04 1.60 -8.34
C LEU A 60 16.03 0.90 -7.41
N PHE A 61 15.11 1.64 -6.78
CA PHE A 61 14.17 1.13 -5.77
C PHE A 61 14.84 0.40 -4.59
N LYS A 62 16.10 0.73 -4.28
CA LYS A 62 16.85 0.16 -3.15
C LYS A 62 16.58 0.87 -1.85
N ASP A 63 16.23 2.15 -1.93
CA ASP A 63 15.98 3.01 -0.79
C ASP A 63 14.92 4.04 -1.14
N VAL A 64 14.14 4.47 -0.16
CA VAL A 64 13.06 5.46 -0.34
C VAL A 64 13.12 6.45 0.81
N GLU A 65 12.71 7.70 0.56
CA GLU A 65 12.54 8.70 1.60
C GLU A 65 11.45 8.30 2.60
N ASN A 66 11.60 8.73 3.86
CA ASN A 66 10.65 8.38 4.93
C ASN A 66 9.21 8.78 4.60
N LEU A 67 9.00 9.93 3.97
CA LEU A 67 7.67 10.36 3.52
C LEU A 67 7.12 9.52 2.35
N LEU A 68 7.97 8.74 1.69
CA LEU A 68 7.64 7.85 0.58
C LEU A 68 7.75 6.37 0.94
N VAL A 69 7.96 6.04 2.22
CA VAL A 69 8.03 4.64 2.68
C VAL A 69 6.89 3.77 2.11
N PRO A 70 5.63 4.23 2.00
CA PRO A 70 4.57 3.40 1.43
C PRO A 70 4.82 2.91 -0.01
N LEU A 71 5.78 3.50 -0.73
CA LEU A 71 6.13 3.03 -2.08
C LEU A 71 6.77 1.63 -2.10
N TRP A 72 7.30 1.14 -0.97
CA TRP A 72 7.74 -0.25 -0.86
C TRP A 72 6.64 -1.24 -1.23
N PHE A 73 5.40 -0.92 -0.86
CA PHE A 73 4.24 -1.75 -1.20
C PHE A 73 4.06 -1.88 -2.71
N LEU A 74 4.29 -0.80 -3.45
CA LEU A 74 4.15 -0.81 -4.90
C LEU A 74 5.24 -1.66 -5.59
N GLN A 75 6.46 -1.61 -5.06
CA GLN A 75 7.56 -2.47 -5.51
C GLN A 75 7.23 -3.95 -5.26
N SER A 76 6.76 -4.28 -4.07
CA SER A 76 6.36 -5.64 -3.71
C SER A 76 5.15 -6.11 -4.53
N LEU A 77 4.17 -5.24 -4.75
CA LEU A 77 3.02 -5.53 -5.62
C LEU A 77 3.46 -5.83 -7.05
N PHE A 78 4.39 -5.05 -7.61
CA PHE A 78 4.92 -5.29 -8.95
C PHE A 78 5.62 -6.64 -9.04
N LYS A 79 6.55 -6.94 -8.10
CA LYS A 79 7.23 -8.23 -8.05
C LYS A 79 6.24 -9.38 -7.87
N GLY A 80 5.28 -9.23 -6.96
CA GLY A 80 4.22 -10.22 -6.74
C GLY A 80 3.36 -10.47 -7.97
N LEU A 81 3.01 -9.43 -8.75
CA LEU A 81 2.28 -9.56 -10.01
C LEU A 81 3.09 -10.32 -11.06
N VAL A 82 4.38 -10.02 -11.21
CA VAL A 82 5.27 -10.72 -12.16
C VAL A 82 5.38 -12.19 -11.78
N ILE A 83 5.64 -12.49 -10.50
CA ILE A 83 5.73 -13.86 -10.01
C ILE A 83 4.40 -14.60 -10.20
N THR A 84 3.27 -13.98 -9.84
CA THR A 84 1.94 -14.58 -10.04
C THR A 84 1.69 -14.88 -11.51
N TYR A 85 2.05 -13.96 -12.42
CA TYR A 85 1.95 -14.18 -13.85
C TYR A 85 2.76 -15.42 -14.30
N LEU A 86 4.02 -15.53 -13.86
CA LEU A 86 4.86 -16.69 -14.17
C LEU A 86 4.26 -18.00 -13.63
N VAL A 87 3.72 -17.98 -12.42
CA VAL A 87 3.01 -19.13 -11.84
C VAL A 87 1.79 -19.50 -12.68
N CYS A 88 1.02 -18.54 -13.17
CA CYS A 88 -0.15 -18.79 -14.01
C CYS A 88 0.20 -19.42 -15.38
N LEU A 89 1.46 -19.36 -15.84
CA LEU A 89 1.92 -20.06 -17.04
C LEU A 89 2.05 -21.58 -16.82
N ILE A 90 2.06 -22.07 -15.59
CA ILE A 90 2.11 -23.49 -15.28
C ILE A 90 0.78 -24.12 -15.69
N PRO A 91 0.77 -25.16 -16.54
CA PRO A 91 -0.46 -25.66 -17.15
C PRO A 91 -1.40 -26.35 -16.16
N LYS A 92 -0.86 -26.95 -15.09
CA LYS A 92 -1.64 -27.70 -14.10
C LYS A 92 -1.98 -26.83 -12.89
N LYS A 93 -3.25 -26.64 -12.60
CA LYS A 93 -3.75 -25.80 -11.52
C LYS A 93 -3.25 -26.19 -10.12
N TRP A 94 -3.19 -27.49 -9.84
CA TRP A 94 -2.63 -27.96 -8.56
C TRP A 94 -1.15 -27.60 -8.38
N MET A 95 -0.36 -27.59 -9.47
CA MET A 95 1.04 -27.15 -9.42
C MET A 95 1.16 -25.64 -9.15
N GLN A 96 0.27 -24.82 -9.72
CA GLN A 96 0.21 -23.38 -9.42
C GLN A 96 0.02 -23.19 -7.92
N TRP A 97 -0.97 -23.86 -7.32
CA TRP A 97 -1.21 -23.81 -5.88
C TRP A 97 -0.03 -24.34 -5.07
N ALA A 98 0.56 -25.45 -5.46
CA ALA A 98 1.73 -26.00 -4.77
C ALA A 98 2.89 -25.00 -4.74
N VAL A 99 3.20 -24.33 -5.86
CA VAL A 99 4.26 -23.32 -5.94
C VAL A 99 3.93 -22.11 -5.07
N VAL A 100 2.70 -21.57 -5.15
CA VAL A 100 2.28 -20.42 -4.37
C VAL A 100 2.34 -20.70 -2.86
N VAL A 101 1.85 -21.87 -2.44
CA VAL A 101 1.89 -22.29 -1.02
C VAL A 101 3.33 -22.51 -0.56
N ALA A 102 4.17 -23.15 -1.37
CA ALA A 102 5.59 -23.34 -1.04
C ALA A 102 6.32 -22.00 -0.88
N MET A 103 6.11 -21.05 -1.79
CA MET A 103 6.66 -19.70 -1.69
C MET A 103 6.18 -18.99 -0.42
N TYR A 104 4.89 -19.05 -0.13
CA TYR A 104 4.31 -18.46 1.06
C TYR A 104 4.90 -19.02 2.36
N VAL A 105 4.97 -20.36 2.47
CA VAL A 105 5.54 -21.04 3.64
C VAL A 105 7.04 -20.70 3.78
N TYR A 106 7.79 -20.69 2.69
CA TYR A 106 9.20 -20.30 2.71
C TYR A 106 9.38 -18.84 3.16
N GLY A 107 8.59 -17.90 2.61
CA GLY A 107 8.60 -16.50 3.02
C GLY A 107 8.25 -16.33 4.51
N TRP A 108 7.27 -17.10 5.02
CA TRP A 108 6.89 -17.12 6.43
C TRP A 108 8.05 -17.60 7.31
N ILE A 109 8.67 -18.73 6.98
CA ILE A 109 9.81 -19.26 7.74
C ILE A 109 10.97 -18.25 7.75
N CYS A 110 11.25 -17.58 6.62
CA CYS A 110 12.28 -16.55 6.56
C CYS A 110 11.97 -15.37 7.48
N CYS A 111 10.72 -14.90 7.52
CA CYS A 111 10.31 -13.82 8.39
C CYS A 111 10.41 -14.21 9.88
N GLU A 112 9.93 -15.38 10.26
CA GLU A 112 9.99 -15.87 11.65
C GLU A 112 11.44 -16.05 12.15
N LYS A 113 12.36 -16.42 11.25
CA LYS A 113 13.78 -16.58 11.58
C LYS A 113 14.58 -15.28 11.45
N GLY A 114 13.96 -14.15 11.13
CA GLY A 114 14.65 -12.88 10.89
C GLY A 114 15.62 -12.92 9.71
N MET A 115 15.43 -13.83 8.75
CA MET A 115 16.27 -13.93 7.57
C MET A 115 15.85 -12.88 6.54
N HIS A 116 16.75 -11.95 6.22
CA HIS A 116 16.54 -10.94 5.20
C HIS A 116 17.02 -11.45 3.84
N LEU A 117 16.08 -11.84 2.98
CA LEU A 117 16.40 -12.17 1.60
C LEU A 117 16.64 -10.90 0.79
N PHE A 118 17.45 -11.04 -0.27
CA PHE A 118 17.76 -9.96 -1.19
C PHE A 118 16.50 -9.18 -1.64
N TYR A 119 16.50 -7.86 -1.50
CA TYR A 119 15.38 -6.98 -1.83
C TYR A 119 14.05 -7.32 -1.12
N SER A 120 14.10 -7.79 0.13
CA SER A 120 12.91 -8.16 0.91
C SER A 120 12.01 -9.20 0.22
N MET A 121 12.60 -10.13 -0.52
CA MET A 121 11.85 -11.17 -1.25
C MET A 121 11.03 -12.07 -0.33
N ASN A 122 11.43 -12.24 0.94
CA ASN A 122 10.65 -12.97 1.94
C ASN A 122 9.23 -12.41 2.08
N ARG A 123 9.10 -11.09 2.16
CA ARG A 123 7.80 -10.40 2.17
C ARG A 123 7.07 -10.53 0.83
N ASP A 124 7.78 -10.36 -0.29
CA ASP A 124 7.18 -10.43 -1.61
C ASP A 124 6.56 -11.80 -1.89
N MET A 125 7.16 -12.88 -1.37
CA MET A 125 6.58 -14.22 -1.42
C MET A 125 5.24 -14.31 -0.68
N GLY A 126 5.08 -13.59 0.44
CA GLY A 126 3.78 -13.46 1.12
C GLY A 126 2.73 -12.70 0.29
N ILE A 127 3.14 -11.70 -0.47
CA ILE A 127 2.23 -10.94 -1.34
C ILE A 127 1.74 -11.80 -2.52
N VAL A 128 2.53 -12.74 -3.01
CA VAL A 128 2.12 -13.63 -4.12
C VAL A 128 0.84 -14.38 -3.79
N ILE A 129 0.67 -14.93 -2.56
CA ILE A 129 -0.55 -15.65 -2.20
C ILE A 129 -1.76 -14.72 -2.17
N VAL A 130 -1.58 -13.46 -1.74
CA VAL A 130 -2.66 -12.45 -1.72
C VAL A 130 -3.13 -12.14 -3.14
N ILE A 131 -2.20 -11.92 -4.06
CA ILE A 131 -2.50 -11.63 -5.47
C ILE A 131 -3.14 -12.84 -6.13
N PHE A 132 -2.58 -14.02 -5.91
CA PHE A 132 -3.08 -15.27 -6.49
C PHE A 132 -4.49 -15.59 -5.99
N LEU A 133 -4.77 -15.45 -4.69
CA LEU A 133 -6.11 -15.54 -4.13
C LEU A 133 -7.07 -14.53 -4.77
N GLY A 134 -6.64 -13.28 -4.92
CA GLY A 134 -7.45 -12.26 -5.60
C GLY A 134 -7.78 -12.62 -7.05
N TYR A 135 -6.84 -13.24 -7.76
CA TYR A 135 -7.05 -13.75 -9.11
C TYR A 135 -8.05 -14.92 -9.14
N GLU A 136 -7.91 -15.90 -8.25
CA GLU A 136 -8.83 -17.06 -8.15
C GLU A 136 -10.25 -16.66 -7.73
N LEU A 137 -10.36 -15.69 -6.86
CA LEU A 137 -11.65 -15.20 -6.36
C LEU A 137 -12.36 -14.27 -7.34
N LYS A 138 -11.70 -13.87 -8.42
CA LYS A 138 -12.30 -13.03 -9.47
C LYS A 138 -13.47 -13.80 -10.12
N GLY A 139 -14.68 -13.29 -9.96
CA GLY A 139 -15.88 -13.91 -10.54
C GLY A 139 -16.63 -14.87 -9.61
N VAL A 140 -16.11 -15.21 -8.44
CA VAL A 140 -16.82 -16.08 -7.46
C VAL A 140 -17.99 -15.31 -6.84
N THR A 141 -19.21 -15.60 -7.28
CA THR A 141 -20.45 -14.93 -6.81
C THR A 141 -20.79 -15.25 -5.35
N ALA A 142 -20.37 -16.41 -4.87
CA ALA A 142 -20.59 -16.82 -3.47
C ALA A 142 -20.02 -15.82 -2.44
N LEU A 143 -18.99 -15.04 -2.80
CA LEU A 143 -18.42 -13.98 -1.95
C LEU A 143 -19.40 -12.83 -1.66
N GLN A 144 -20.52 -12.74 -2.37
CA GLN A 144 -21.58 -11.74 -2.11
C GLN A 144 -22.58 -12.16 -1.05
N ASN A 145 -22.43 -13.37 -0.48
CA ASN A 145 -23.32 -13.90 0.53
C ASN A 145 -23.28 -13.04 1.80
N LYS A 146 -24.47 -12.65 2.31
CA LYS A 146 -24.61 -11.82 3.52
C LYS A 146 -24.02 -12.46 4.79
N TRP A 147 -24.12 -13.77 4.89
CA TRP A 147 -23.58 -14.48 6.06
C TRP A 147 -22.05 -14.51 6.06
N LEU A 148 -21.44 -14.71 4.89
CA LEU A 148 -19.99 -14.60 4.72
C LEU A 148 -19.50 -13.18 5.03
N PHE A 149 -20.26 -12.15 4.65
CA PHE A 149 -19.92 -10.77 5.00
C PHE A 149 -19.89 -10.56 6.51
N TRP A 150 -20.92 -11.01 7.25
CA TRP A 150 -20.93 -10.85 8.70
C TRP A 150 -19.81 -11.65 9.37
N ALA A 151 -19.60 -12.90 8.97
CA ALA A 151 -18.49 -13.72 9.47
C ALA A 151 -17.13 -13.07 9.21
N SER A 152 -16.92 -12.55 8.00
CA SER A 152 -15.69 -11.82 7.63
C SER A 152 -15.54 -10.53 8.42
N SER A 153 -16.61 -9.79 8.66
CA SER A 153 -16.58 -8.56 9.46
C SER A 153 -16.20 -8.85 10.91
N VAL A 154 -16.79 -9.86 11.53
CA VAL A 154 -16.43 -10.29 12.88
C VAL A 154 -14.96 -10.72 12.94
N LEU A 155 -14.52 -11.54 11.98
CA LEU A 155 -13.12 -11.98 11.90
C LEU A 155 -12.15 -10.80 11.77
N LEU A 156 -12.42 -9.85 10.88
CA LEU A 156 -11.55 -8.68 10.68
C LEU A 156 -11.52 -7.77 11.90
N VAL A 157 -12.66 -7.52 12.55
CA VAL A 157 -12.73 -6.75 13.79
C VAL A 157 -11.98 -7.46 14.90
N THR A 158 -12.22 -8.76 15.09
CA THR A 158 -11.49 -9.56 16.10
C THR A 158 -9.99 -9.54 15.83
N ALA A 159 -9.58 -9.74 14.58
CA ALA A 159 -8.16 -9.67 14.22
C ALA A 159 -7.57 -8.28 14.52
N ALA A 160 -8.30 -7.19 14.27
CA ALA A 160 -7.82 -5.83 14.55
C ALA A 160 -7.59 -5.59 16.06
N PHE A 161 -8.37 -6.22 16.94
CA PHE A 161 -8.19 -6.09 18.39
C PHE A 161 -7.14 -7.02 19.00
N TYR A 162 -7.03 -8.24 18.49
CA TYR A 162 -6.18 -9.27 19.10
C TYR A 162 -4.90 -9.56 18.33
N VAL A 163 -4.82 -9.14 17.10
CA VAL A 163 -3.67 -9.39 16.24
C VAL A 163 -3.05 -8.05 15.85
N LYS A 164 -1.80 -7.85 16.25
CA LYS A 164 -1.05 -6.67 15.81
C LYS A 164 -0.72 -6.80 14.32
N ILE A 165 -1.59 -6.24 13.47
CA ILE A 165 -1.40 -6.26 12.02
C ILE A 165 -0.45 -5.11 11.68
N GLU A 166 0.83 -5.41 11.60
CA GLU A 166 1.86 -4.48 11.14
C GLU A 166 2.27 -4.84 9.71
N LEU A 167 1.82 -4.06 8.75
CA LEU A 167 2.35 -4.09 7.39
C LEU A 167 3.51 -3.11 7.31
N ALA A 168 4.69 -3.57 7.73
CA ALA A 168 5.92 -2.80 7.66
C ALA A 168 6.79 -3.25 6.49
N ALA A 169 7.81 -2.46 6.17
CA ALA A 169 8.77 -2.79 5.11
C ALA A 169 9.48 -4.14 5.33
N ASP A 170 9.70 -4.52 6.59
CA ASP A 170 10.45 -5.71 6.97
C ASP A 170 9.58 -6.83 7.56
N ASN A 171 8.33 -6.55 7.88
CA ASN A 171 7.42 -7.50 8.50
C ASN A 171 6.00 -7.38 7.92
N MET A 172 5.36 -8.51 7.62
CA MET A 172 3.97 -8.57 7.15
C MET A 172 2.99 -8.99 8.24
N GLY A 173 3.26 -8.58 9.48
CA GLY A 173 2.42 -8.91 10.62
C GLY A 173 2.31 -10.43 10.85
N PRO A 174 1.17 -10.93 11.30
CA PRO A 174 0.99 -12.37 11.50
C PRO A 174 0.89 -13.08 10.16
N PHE A 175 2.03 -13.45 9.61
CA PHE A 175 2.15 -14.11 8.31
C PHE A 175 1.20 -15.32 8.20
N GLY A 176 1.09 -16.14 9.26
CA GLY A 176 0.21 -17.31 9.29
C GLY A 176 -1.28 -16.99 9.08
N MET A 177 -1.74 -15.78 9.38
CA MET A 177 -3.13 -15.36 9.19
C MET A 177 -3.39 -14.65 7.87
N LEU A 178 -2.35 -14.30 7.11
CA LEU A 178 -2.44 -13.48 5.91
C LEU A 178 -3.43 -14.04 4.86
N PRO A 179 -3.46 -15.34 4.53
CA PRO A 179 -4.43 -15.88 3.57
C PRO A 179 -5.88 -15.75 4.06
N ILE A 180 -6.11 -16.01 5.34
CA ILE A 180 -7.46 -15.94 5.95
C ILE A 180 -7.94 -14.48 5.98
N LEU A 181 -7.09 -13.56 6.39
CA LEU A 181 -7.41 -12.12 6.40
C LEU A 181 -7.62 -11.59 4.97
N THR A 182 -6.88 -12.10 3.99
CA THR A 182 -7.07 -11.76 2.57
C THR A 182 -8.44 -12.22 2.07
N LEU A 183 -8.84 -13.44 2.39
CA LEU A 183 -10.17 -13.98 2.03
C LEU A 183 -11.29 -13.16 2.69
N ALA A 184 -11.16 -12.89 4.00
CA ALA A 184 -12.12 -12.08 4.73
C ALA A 184 -12.21 -10.64 4.16
N GLY A 185 -11.07 -10.03 3.88
CA GLY A 185 -11.00 -8.70 3.27
C GLY A 185 -11.64 -8.67 1.87
N ALA A 186 -11.42 -9.69 1.05
CA ALA A 186 -12.03 -9.79 -0.28
C ALA A 186 -13.56 -9.89 -0.21
N VAL A 187 -14.09 -10.70 0.70
CA VAL A 187 -15.55 -10.82 0.96
C VAL A 187 -16.11 -9.47 1.43
N PHE A 188 -15.46 -8.87 2.42
CA PHE A 188 -15.88 -7.59 3.00
C PHE A 188 -15.94 -6.49 1.93
N VAL A 189 -14.85 -6.28 1.18
CA VAL A 189 -14.76 -5.24 0.15
C VAL A 189 -15.79 -5.43 -0.96
N ARG A 190 -15.96 -6.67 -1.44
CA ARG A 190 -16.98 -6.96 -2.49
C ARG A 190 -18.39 -6.62 -2.03
N ARG A 191 -18.72 -6.90 -0.78
CA ARG A 191 -20.05 -6.58 -0.23
C ARG A 191 -20.22 -5.08 -0.05
N ILE A 192 -19.21 -4.37 0.46
CA ILE A 192 -19.23 -2.91 0.60
C ILE A 192 -19.44 -2.26 -0.77
N VAL A 193 -18.71 -2.68 -1.79
CA VAL A 193 -18.88 -2.16 -3.17
C VAL A 193 -20.32 -2.38 -3.65
N ALA A 194 -20.88 -3.59 -3.47
CA ALA A 194 -22.25 -3.89 -3.87
C ALA A 194 -23.30 -3.06 -3.11
N VAL A 195 -23.06 -2.75 -1.83
CA VAL A 195 -23.92 -1.87 -1.03
C VAL A 195 -23.78 -0.42 -1.50
N CYS A 196 -22.57 0.08 -1.68
CA CYS A 196 -22.31 1.44 -2.17
C CYS A 196 -22.98 1.70 -3.53
N GLN A 197 -22.97 0.72 -4.42
CA GLN A 197 -23.66 0.81 -5.71
C GLN A 197 -25.19 0.98 -5.59
N ARG A 198 -25.77 0.60 -4.45
CA ARG A 198 -27.22 0.74 -4.18
C ARG A 198 -27.58 2.02 -3.44
N LEU A 199 -26.64 2.62 -2.68
CA LEU A 199 -26.93 3.69 -1.74
C LEU A 199 -26.99 5.07 -2.40
N SER A 200 -26.01 5.46 -3.16
CA SER A 200 -26.04 6.74 -3.87
C SER A 200 -24.98 6.84 -4.96
N ASN A 201 -25.27 7.62 -5.98
CA ASN A 201 -24.30 7.91 -7.06
C ASN A 201 -23.08 8.69 -6.53
N THR A 202 -23.26 9.54 -5.52
CA THR A 202 -22.19 10.36 -4.93
C THR A 202 -21.15 9.49 -4.21
N CYS A 203 -21.60 8.54 -3.36
CA CYS A 203 -20.69 7.60 -2.70
C CYS A 203 -19.90 6.76 -3.71
N CYS A 204 -20.57 6.23 -4.73
CA CYS A 204 -19.91 5.48 -5.79
C CYS A 204 -18.87 6.32 -6.53
N GLN A 205 -19.17 7.57 -6.83
CA GLN A 205 -18.23 8.49 -7.49
C GLN A 205 -17.01 8.78 -6.62
N LEU A 206 -17.19 8.97 -5.30
CA LEU A 206 -16.09 9.19 -4.37
C LEU A 206 -15.15 7.98 -4.32
N PHE A 207 -15.69 6.77 -4.10
CA PHE A 207 -14.88 5.56 -4.07
C PHE A 207 -14.20 5.27 -5.42
N ALA A 208 -14.91 5.50 -6.52
CA ALA A 208 -14.33 5.37 -7.85
C ALA A 208 -13.21 6.40 -8.11
N TRP A 209 -13.36 7.63 -7.58
CA TRP A 209 -12.33 8.65 -7.63
C TRP A 209 -11.10 8.23 -6.80
N MET A 210 -11.29 7.77 -5.56
CA MET A 210 -10.21 7.27 -4.71
C MET A 210 -9.47 6.09 -5.38
N GLY A 211 -10.20 5.13 -5.94
CA GLY A 211 -9.60 4.00 -6.64
C GLY A 211 -8.78 4.42 -7.87
N ARG A 212 -9.30 5.33 -8.71
CA ARG A 212 -8.56 5.85 -9.87
C ARG A 212 -7.31 6.63 -9.47
N ASN A 213 -7.33 7.31 -8.33
CA ASN A 213 -6.25 8.16 -7.86
C ASN A 213 -5.46 7.54 -6.70
N SER A 214 -5.62 6.25 -6.45
CA SER A 214 -4.99 5.53 -5.33
C SER A 214 -3.46 5.69 -5.29
N LEU A 215 -2.81 5.79 -6.45
CA LEU A 215 -1.36 6.03 -6.51
C LEU A 215 -0.97 7.40 -5.96
N TYR A 216 -1.72 8.46 -6.29
CA TYR A 216 -1.46 9.79 -5.75
C TYR A 216 -1.74 9.83 -4.25
N ILE A 217 -2.80 9.14 -3.80
CA ILE A 217 -3.10 8.99 -2.37
C ILE A 217 -1.92 8.29 -1.69
N LEU A 218 -1.43 7.17 -2.25
CA LEU A 218 -0.29 6.43 -1.72
C LEU A 218 1.00 7.28 -1.63
N VAL A 219 1.25 8.16 -2.59
CA VAL A 219 2.44 9.03 -2.60
C VAL A 219 2.34 10.15 -1.57
N PHE A 220 1.17 10.76 -1.41
CA PHE A 220 1.06 12.02 -0.67
C PHE A 220 0.44 11.89 0.73
N HIS A 221 -0.13 10.72 1.12
CA HIS A 221 -0.84 10.63 2.40
C HIS A 221 0.10 10.80 3.60
N PHE A 222 1.32 10.27 3.57
CA PHE A 222 2.30 10.49 4.65
C PHE A 222 2.73 11.94 4.76
N THR A 223 2.89 12.62 3.63
CA THR A 223 3.14 14.07 3.62
C THR A 223 1.97 14.82 4.24
N GLY A 224 0.74 14.41 3.93
CA GLY A 224 -0.47 14.99 4.55
C GLY A 224 -0.52 14.76 6.06
N PHE A 225 -0.17 13.56 6.52
CA PHE A 225 -0.08 13.25 7.95
C PHE A 225 0.98 14.11 8.64
N HIS A 226 2.16 14.23 8.03
CA HIS A 226 3.26 15.00 8.60
C HIS A 226 2.95 16.50 8.67
N LEU A 227 2.29 17.06 7.64
CA LEU A 227 1.83 18.44 7.66
C LEU A 227 0.80 18.71 8.79
N LEU A 228 -0.11 17.76 9.03
CA LEU A 228 -1.03 17.86 10.15
C LEU A 228 -0.27 17.79 11.48
N SER A 229 0.67 16.84 11.63
CA SER A 229 1.53 16.74 12.81
C SER A 229 2.30 18.02 13.07
N TRP A 230 2.88 18.62 12.05
CA TRP A 230 3.57 19.90 12.13
C TRP A 230 2.64 21.03 12.59
N ALA A 231 1.45 21.12 12.03
CA ALA A 231 0.46 22.11 12.45
C ALA A 231 0.03 21.91 13.92
N MET A 232 -0.15 20.66 14.36
CA MET A 232 -0.49 20.33 15.76
C MET A 232 0.61 20.74 16.74
N VAL A 233 1.87 20.46 16.41
CA VAL A 233 3.03 20.88 17.24
C VAL A 233 3.06 22.40 17.39
N ASN A 234 2.83 23.15 16.30
CA ASN A 234 2.77 24.60 16.37
C ASN A 234 1.58 25.13 17.18
N LEU A 235 0.55 24.32 17.38
CA LEU A 235 -0.60 24.62 18.26
C LEU A 235 -0.40 24.09 19.69
N GLY A 236 0.76 23.55 20.02
CA GLY A 236 1.08 23.00 21.34
C GLY A 236 0.45 21.64 21.62
N VAL A 237 0.08 20.87 20.59
CA VAL A 237 -0.51 19.53 20.72
C VAL A 237 0.48 18.45 20.33
N GLY A 238 0.64 17.45 21.19
CA GLY A 238 1.55 16.33 20.97
C GLY A 238 3.00 16.62 21.39
N ASN A 239 3.88 15.66 21.19
CA ASN A 239 5.29 15.79 21.53
C ASN A 239 6.10 16.36 20.35
N PRO A 240 6.70 17.58 20.48
CA PRO A 240 7.49 18.19 19.41
C PRO A 240 8.68 17.33 18.96
N ASP A 241 9.33 16.61 19.87
CA ASP A 241 10.53 15.81 19.60
C ASP A 241 10.21 14.61 18.70
N SER A 242 8.97 14.16 18.67
CA SER A 242 8.55 13.06 17.81
C SER A 242 8.37 13.46 16.33
N LEU A 243 8.28 14.76 16.02
CA LEU A 243 7.98 15.24 14.68
C LEU A 243 9.02 14.80 13.63
N SER A 244 10.30 14.80 13.98
CA SER A 244 11.38 14.42 13.06
C SER A 244 11.52 12.90 12.86
N ASN A 245 10.99 12.10 13.78
CA ASN A 245 11.15 10.65 13.80
C ASN A 245 9.89 9.90 13.39
N LEU A 246 8.72 10.48 13.67
CA LEU A 246 7.43 9.83 13.45
C LEU A 246 6.54 10.69 12.54
N ILE A 247 5.84 10.03 11.64
CA ILE A 247 4.88 10.67 10.72
C ILE A 247 3.62 11.09 11.48
N ILE A 248 3.25 10.33 12.48
CA ILE A 248 2.14 10.61 13.41
C ILE A 248 2.74 10.89 14.76
N LEU A 249 2.34 12.00 15.39
CA LEU A 249 2.88 12.44 16.67
C LEU A 249 2.66 11.40 17.78
N ASP A 250 3.65 11.26 18.64
CA ASP A 250 3.53 10.52 19.88
C ASP A 250 2.79 11.34 20.96
N GLY A 251 2.19 10.64 21.92
CA GLY A 251 1.46 11.28 23.02
C GLY A 251 0.05 11.79 22.69
N ILE A 252 -0.47 11.52 21.48
CA ILE A 252 -1.85 11.85 21.10
C ILE A 252 -2.80 10.66 21.26
N ASN A 253 -4.09 10.95 21.46
CA ASN A 253 -5.12 9.92 21.46
C ASN A 253 -5.47 9.51 20.02
N TYR A 254 -4.93 8.41 19.54
CA TYR A 254 -5.14 7.92 18.17
C TYR A 254 -6.60 7.68 17.81
N ASN A 255 -7.45 7.29 18.77
CA ASN A 255 -8.87 7.06 18.51
C ASN A 255 -9.62 8.35 18.11
N VAL A 256 -9.18 9.49 18.64
CA VAL A 256 -9.76 10.81 18.32
C VAL A 256 -9.14 11.36 17.04
N TRP A 257 -7.82 11.24 16.90
CA TRP A 257 -7.07 11.84 15.81
C TRP A 257 -7.08 11.03 14.52
N PHE A 258 -7.58 9.80 14.53
CA PHE A 258 -7.69 8.95 13.34
C PHE A 258 -8.41 9.64 12.17
N ILE A 259 -9.55 10.30 12.45
CA ILE A 259 -10.34 11.00 11.41
C ILE A 259 -9.57 12.19 10.83
N PRO A 260 -9.04 13.14 11.64
CA PRO A 260 -8.22 14.23 11.12
C PRO A 260 -7.03 13.76 10.27
N TYR A 261 -6.28 12.74 10.70
CA TYR A 261 -5.16 12.19 9.92
C TYR A 261 -5.64 11.60 8.59
N THR A 262 -6.72 10.82 8.60
CA THR A 262 -7.30 10.25 7.37
C THR A 262 -7.70 11.36 6.39
N LEU A 263 -8.34 12.42 6.87
CA LEU A 263 -8.73 13.56 6.05
C LEU A 263 -7.51 14.31 5.50
N ALA A 264 -6.49 14.55 6.31
CA ALA A 264 -5.23 15.18 5.88
C ALA A 264 -4.53 14.37 4.78
N GLY A 265 -4.49 13.05 4.92
CA GLY A 265 -3.91 12.14 3.91
C GLY A 265 -4.68 12.14 2.58
N LEU A 266 -5.97 12.42 2.59
CA LEU A 266 -6.79 12.53 1.37
C LEU A 266 -6.81 13.95 0.79
N LEU A 267 -6.70 14.98 1.62
CA LEU A 267 -6.80 16.37 1.20
C LEU A 267 -5.64 16.77 0.27
N LEU A 268 -4.40 16.43 0.62
CA LEU A 268 -3.22 16.81 -0.15
C LEU A 268 -3.25 16.26 -1.59
N PRO A 269 -3.49 14.97 -1.84
CA PRO A 269 -3.65 14.45 -3.20
C PRO A 269 -4.85 15.07 -3.93
N PHE A 270 -5.95 15.37 -3.23
CA PHE A 270 -7.10 16.04 -3.83
C PHE A 270 -6.74 17.45 -4.33
N VAL A 271 -6.08 18.26 -3.51
CA VAL A 271 -5.62 19.61 -3.87
C VAL A 271 -4.65 19.55 -5.05
N TYR A 272 -3.65 18.65 -4.98
CA TYR A 272 -2.69 18.44 -6.07
C TYR A 272 -3.38 18.13 -7.40
N LEU A 273 -4.33 17.21 -7.41
CA LEU A 273 -5.06 16.81 -8.63
C LEU A 273 -5.94 17.94 -9.17
N ARG A 274 -6.52 18.77 -8.30
CA ARG A 274 -7.27 19.95 -8.72
C ARG A 274 -6.37 20.99 -9.38
N ILE A 275 -5.23 21.31 -8.78
CA ILE A 275 -4.24 22.23 -9.37
C ILE A 275 -3.76 21.71 -10.73
N LYS A 276 -3.45 20.42 -10.82
CA LYS A 276 -3.04 19.79 -12.08
C LYS A 276 -4.13 19.92 -13.16
N ALA A 277 -5.39 19.73 -12.81
CA ALA A 277 -6.52 19.83 -13.73
C ALA A 277 -6.71 21.29 -14.25
N PHE A 278 -6.40 22.29 -13.42
CA PHE A 278 -6.45 23.70 -13.86
C PHE A 278 -5.32 24.08 -14.82
N ARG A 279 -4.14 23.44 -14.71
CA ARG A 279 -2.99 23.75 -15.59
C ARG A 279 -3.07 23.12 -16.99
N ILE A 280 -4.01 22.21 -17.21
CA ILE A 280 -4.16 21.48 -18.48
C ILE A 280 -5.30 22.11 -19.33
N LYS A 281 -6.06 23.03 -18.77
CA LYS A 281 -7.03 23.86 -19.48
C LYS A 281 -6.36 25.16 -19.94
#